data_e53ffb179f53887061f808278e2cdd43
#
_entry.id   e53ffb179f53887061f808278e2cdd43
#
_cell.length_a   1.000
_cell.length_b   1.000
_cell.length_c   1.000
_cell.angle_alpha   90.00
_cell.angle_beta   90.00
_cell.angle_gamma   90.00
#
_symmetry.space_group_name_H-M   'P 1'
#
loop_
_entity.id
_entity.type
_entity.pdbx_description
1 polymer ?
#
loop_
_entity_poly.entity_id
_entity_poly.type
_entity_poly.pdbx_seq_one_letter_code
_entity_poly.pdbx_strand_id
1 'polypeptide(L)'
;MPAEALKKPDEAAMFRILARHPYSPEGVILRLAWQEGLSRKELNELTWDQVDLDGGSILLPDRTVPLEPSVADCLRERYARYRKLSDRVLIADRGKKPMTPENVSRLAKIALDSEGQDVSLKDLRRDWIVRQIKASGWAYAARVSGMAVGSLRGIFPAALWEDAPQPDVPQTGGDDTEYSLWRIVQQEGSSTAGLAIWMCWKLAMQPGEILALTWDQIDLQTGLIRFPDHDIDMGARTQRLL
;
A
#
# COMPACT_ATOMS: atom_id res chain seq x y z
N MET A 1 -2.11 24.46 -11.75
CA MET A 1 -3.19 23.71 -12.46
C MET A 1 -4.24 23.32 -11.43
N PRO A 2 -5.54 23.48 -11.69
CA PRO A 2 -6.55 22.99 -10.75
C PRO A 2 -6.37 21.49 -10.57
N ALA A 3 -6.48 21.01 -9.32
CA ALA A 3 -6.42 19.59 -9.03
C ALA A 3 -7.54 18.89 -9.83
N GLU A 4 -7.16 17.95 -10.68
CA GLU A 4 -8.11 17.13 -11.44
C GLU A 4 -9.06 16.46 -10.44
N ALA A 5 -10.36 16.60 -10.65
CA ALA A 5 -11.37 16.03 -9.75
C ALA A 5 -11.10 14.52 -9.60
N LEU A 6 -11.04 14.04 -8.36
CA LEU A 6 -10.86 12.62 -8.07
C LEU A 6 -12.09 11.84 -8.55
N LYS A 7 -11.94 11.08 -9.63
CA LYS A 7 -12.94 10.12 -10.06
C LYS A 7 -12.90 8.94 -9.11
N LYS A 8 -14.03 8.66 -8.46
CA LYS A 8 -14.17 7.53 -7.54
C LYS A 8 -14.94 6.41 -8.24
N PRO A 9 -14.46 5.14 -8.20
CA PRO A 9 -15.24 4.01 -8.69
C PRO A 9 -16.46 3.78 -7.80
N ASP A 10 -17.56 3.29 -8.38
CA ASP A 10 -18.67 2.72 -7.62
C ASP A 10 -18.24 1.35 -7.09
N GLU A 11 -18.16 1.25 -5.76
CA GLU A 11 -17.67 0.06 -5.07
C GLU A 11 -18.53 -1.18 -5.36
N ALA A 12 -19.85 -1.03 -5.42
CA ALA A 12 -20.76 -2.12 -5.74
C ALA A 12 -20.56 -2.63 -7.18
N ALA A 13 -20.35 -1.72 -8.13
CA ALA A 13 -20.02 -2.08 -9.51
C ALA A 13 -18.65 -2.78 -9.59
N MET A 14 -17.65 -2.30 -8.86
CA MET A 14 -16.35 -2.96 -8.81
C MET A 14 -16.47 -4.39 -8.30
N PHE A 15 -17.21 -4.64 -7.23
CA PHE A 15 -17.43 -6.02 -6.75
C PHE A 15 -18.17 -6.89 -7.75
N ARG A 16 -19.15 -6.35 -8.49
CA ARG A 16 -19.83 -7.10 -9.57
C ARG A 16 -18.86 -7.47 -10.70
N ILE A 17 -17.99 -6.54 -11.11
CA ILE A 17 -16.94 -6.83 -12.11
C ILE A 17 -16.02 -7.93 -11.61
N LEU A 18 -15.50 -7.81 -10.38
CA LEU A 18 -14.57 -8.78 -9.82
C LEU A 18 -15.20 -10.17 -9.65
N ALA A 19 -16.50 -10.24 -9.34
CA ALA A 19 -17.25 -11.51 -9.26
C ALA A 19 -17.40 -12.19 -10.63
N ARG A 20 -17.59 -11.42 -11.72
CA ARG A 20 -17.63 -11.96 -13.09
C ARG A 20 -16.26 -12.38 -13.61
N HIS A 21 -15.20 -11.78 -13.09
CA HIS A 21 -13.82 -11.98 -13.50
C HIS A 21 -12.94 -12.50 -12.36
N PRO A 22 -13.27 -13.66 -11.74
CA PRO A 22 -12.59 -14.10 -10.53
C PRO A 22 -11.09 -14.35 -10.73
N TYR A 23 -10.70 -14.89 -11.89
CA TYR A 23 -9.31 -15.29 -12.19
C TYR A 23 -8.84 -14.86 -13.57
N SER A 24 -9.66 -14.18 -14.35
CA SER A 24 -9.28 -13.69 -15.67
C SER A 24 -8.26 -12.56 -15.58
N PRO A 25 -7.51 -12.26 -16.65
CA PRO A 25 -6.57 -11.14 -16.65
C PRO A 25 -7.19 -9.80 -16.23
N GLU A 26 -8.43 -9.53 -16.68
CA GLU A 26 -9.18 -8.32 -16.33
C GLU A 26 -9.37 -8.21 -14.81
N GLY A 27 -9.83 -9.29 -14.19
CA GLY A 27 -10.09 -9.35 -12.76
C GLY A 27 -8.81 -9.19 -11.94
N VAL A 28 -7.70 -9.81 -12.37
CA VAL A 28 -6.39 -9.65 -11.71
C VAL A 28 -5.88 -8.22 -11.83
N ILE A 29 -5.97 -7.62 -13.01
CA ILE A 29 -5.57 -6.22 -13.25
C ILE A 29 -6.34 -5.29 -12.30
N LEU A 30 -7.66 -5.45 -12.23
CA LEU A 30 -8.51 -4.59 -11.41
C LEU A 30 -8.28 -4.80 -9.91
N ARG A 31 -8.09 -6.03 -9.44
CA ARG A 31 -7.74 -6.31 -8.05
C ARG A 31 -6.43 -5.63 -7.65
N LEU A 32 -5.38 -5.87 -8.42
CA LEU A 32 -4.06 -5.29 -8.14
C LEU A 32 -4.05 -3.75 -8.23
N ALA A 33 -4.84 -3.15 -9.14
CA ALA A 33 -4.93 -1.70 -9.24
C ALA A 33 -5.79 -1.06 -8.14
N TRP A 34 -6.96 -1.66 -7.84
CA TRP A 34 -7.95 -1.06 -6.95
C TRP A 34 -7.81 -1.50 -5.49
N GLN A 35 -7.47 -2.78 -5.24
CA GLN A 35 -7.32 -3.29 -3.88
C GLN A 35 -5.89 -3.12 -3.35
N GLU A 36 -4.86 -3.20 -4.23
CA GLU A 36 -3.44 -3.12 -3.83
C GLU A 36 -2.73 -1.85 -4.33
N GLY A 37 -3.38 -1.04 -5.12
CA GLY A 37 -2.85 0.25 -5.54
C GLY A 37 -1.65 0.18 -6.49
N LEU A 38 -1.47 -0.92 -7.25
CA LEU A 38 -0.40 -1.01 -8.21
C LEU A 38 -0.64 -0.07 -9.40
N SER A 39 0.43 0.60 -9.83
CA SER A 39 0.41 1.42 -11.06
C SER A 39 0.40 0.54 -12.31
N ARG A 40 0.03 1.12 -13.46
CA ARG A 40 0.08 0.43 -14.75
C ARG A 40 1.47 -0.15 -15.06
N LYS A 41 2.54 0.56 -14.71
CA LYS A 41 3.91 0.09 -14.90
C LYS A 41 4.19 -1.13 -14.05
N GLU A 42 3.90 -1.06 -12.76
CA GLU A 42 4.08 -2.16 -11.81
C GLU A 42 3.26 -3.39 -12.21
N LEU A 43 1.99 -3.20 -12.60
CA LEU A 43 1.14 -4.27 -13.13
C LEU A 43 1.79 -5.00 -14.31
N ASN A 44 2.34 -4.23 -15.27
CA ASN A 44 2.94 -4.79 -16.45
C ASN A 44 4.27 -5.52 -16.17
N GLU A 45 5.02 -5.05 -15.18
CA GLU A 45 6.35 -5.55 -14.84
C GLU A 45 6.33 -6.61 -13.74
N LEU A 46 5.21 -6.84 -13.07
CA LEU A 46 5.08 -7.75 -11.93
C LEU A 46 5.44 -9.18 -12.30
N THR A 47 6.36 -9.77 -11.53
CA THR A 47 6.84 -11.13 -11.67
C THR A 47 6.42 -11.99 -10.48
N TRP A 48 6.42 -13.32 -10.64
CA TRP A 48 6.01 -14.24 -9.58
C TRP A 48 6.97 -14.29 -8.40
N ASP A 49 8.25 -14.02 -8.61
CA ASP A 49 9.26 -13.92 -7.56
C ASP A 49 9.11 -12.68 -6.67
N GLN A 50 8.34 -11.70 -7.12
CA GLN A 50 7.94 -10.55 -6.32
C GLN A 50 6.66 -10.81 -5.49
N VAL A 51 5.95 -11.92 -5.72
CA VAL A 51 4.70 -12.23 -5.02
C VAL A 51 4.95 -13.29 -3.95
N ASP A 52 4.99 -12.85 -2.72
CA ASP A 52 5.06 -13.72 -1.55
C ASP A 52 3.63 -14.14 -1.15
N LEU A 53 3.20 -15.30 -1.67
CA LEU A 53 1.86 -15.84 -1.40
C LEU A 53 1.71 -16.39 0.01
N ASP A 54 2.80 -16.78 0.66
CA ASP A 54 2.80 -17.32 2.03
C ASP A 54 2.82 -16.18 3.05
N GLY A 55 3.69 -15.18 2.82
CA GLY A 55 3.75 -13.96 3.64
C GLY A 55 2.66 -12.93 3.31
N GLY A 56 1.84 -13.17 2.27
CA GLY A 56 0.73 -12.29 1.92
C GLY A 56 1.16 -10.90 1.48
N SER A 57 2.20 -10.79 0.64
CA SER A 57 2.71 -9.49 0.21
C SER A 57 3.27 -9.48 -1.23
N ILE A 58 3.39 -8.29 -1.80
CA ILE A 58 4.11 -8.03 -3.04
C ILE A 58 5.36 -7.21 -2.72
N LEU A 59 6.51 -7.74 -3.09
CA LEU A 59 7.81 -7.12 -2.90
C LEU A 59 8.18 -6.30 -4.15
N LEU A 60 7.92 -5.01 -4.12
CA LEU A 60 8.33 -4.08 -5.17
C LEU A 60 9.74 -3.52 -4.87
N PRO A 61 10.46 -3.00 -5.87
CA PRO A 61 11.83 -2.50 -5.67
C PRO A 61 11.97 -1.40 -4.62
N ASP A 62 10.92 -0.63 -4.39
CA ASP A 62 10.88 0.55 -3.53
C ASP A 62 9.99 0.36 -2.28
N ARG A 63 9.20 -0.71 -2.22
CA ARG A 63 8.25 -0.94 -1.13
C ARG A 63 7.70 -2.36 -1.08
N THR A 64 7.10 -2.71 0.05
CA THR A 64 6.27 -3.91 0.21
C THR A 64 4.80 -3.51 0.30
N VAL A 65 3.94 -4.19 -0.46
CA VAL A 65 2.49 -3.99 -0.47
C VAL A 65 1.83 -5.23 0.16
N PRO A 66 1.14 -5.11 1.31
CA PRO A 66 0.40 -6.22 1.87
C PRO A 66 -0.77 -6.61 0.95
N LEU A 67 -1.03 -7.90 0.82
CA LEU A 67 -2.12 -8.42 -0.01
C LEU A 67 -3.40 -8.60 0.80
N GLU A 68 -4.50 -8.10 0.26
CA GLU A 68 -5.84 -8.49 0.72
C GLU A 68 -6.05 -10.00 0.53
N PRO A 69 -6.70 -10.71 1.47
CA PRO A 69 -6.89 -12.16 1.37
C PRO A 69 -7.52 -12.60 0.04
N SER A 70 -8.51 -11.87 -0.44
CA SER A 70 -9.18 -12.15 -1.73
C SER A 70 -8.28 -12.00 -2.94
N VAL A 71 -7.28 -11.11 -2.87
CA VAL A 71 -6.27 -10.93 -3.92
C VAL A 71 -5.24 -12.05 -3.85
N ALA A 72 -4.81 -12.41 -2.65
CA ALA A 72 -3.89 -13.53 -2.45
C ALA A 72 -4.48 -14.83 -3.00
N ASP A 73 -5.76 -15.13 -2.74
CA ASP A 73 -6.45 -16.32 -3.27
C ASP A 73 -6.53 -16.29 -4.79
N CYS A 74 -6.87 -15.14 -5.37
CA CYS A 74 -6.87 -14.96 -6.82
C CYS A 74 -5.47 -15.21 -7.43
N LEU A 75 -4.42 -14.71 -6.79
CA LEU A 75 -3.05 -14.91 -7.25
C LEU A 75 -2.58 -16.36 -7.08
N ARG A 76 -2.98 -17.08 -6.01
CA ARG A 76 -2.69 -18.51 -5.82
C ARG A 76 -3.27 -19.36 -6.96
N GLU A 77 -4.54 -19.13 -7.31
CA GLU A 77 -5.17 -19.82 -8.43
C GLU A 77 -4.47 -19.54 -9.76
N ARG A 78 -4.08 -18.28 -9.96
CA ARG A 78 -3.37 -17.90 -11.17
C ARG A 78 -1.94 -18.45 -11.19
N TYR A 79 -1.23 -18.47 -10.07
CA TYR A 79 0.08 -19.07 -9.92
C TYR A 79 0.07 -20.56 -10.29
N ALA A 80 -0.89 -21.32 -9.76
CA ALA A 80 -1.03 -22.73 -10.06
C ALA A 80 -1.19 -23.00 -11.57
N ARG A 81 -1.87 -22.11 -12.30
CA ARG A 81 -2.13 -22.26 -13.73
C ARG A 81 -1.00 -21.79 -14.64
N TYR A 82 -0.31 -20.72 -14.25
CA TYR A 82 0.51 -19.96 -15.21
C TYR A 82 1.98 -19.82 -14.82
N ARG A 83 2.39 -20.13 -13.57
CA ARG A 83 3.78 -19.97 -13.14
C ARG A 83 4.80 -20.72 -14.01
N LYS A 84 4.46 -21.91 -14.46
CA LYS A 84 5.33 -22.73 -15.35
C LYS A 84 5.42 -22.20 -16.78
N LEU A 85 4.58 -21.26 -17.15
CA LEU A 85 4.45 -20.73 -18.50
C LEU A 85 5.12 -19.38 -18.68
N SER A 86 5.26 -18.61 -17.60
CA SER A 86 5.83 -17.27 -17.61
C SER A 86 6.24 -16.86 -16.22
N ASP A 87 7.30 -16.07 -16.12
CA ASP A 87 7.70 -15.40 -14.88
C ASP A 87 6.80 -14.19 -14.58
N ARG A 88 6.08 -13.67 -15.58
CA ARG A 88 5.15 -12.55 -15.41
C ARG A 88 3.80 -13.02 -14.85
N VAL A 89 3.24 -12.23 -13.94
CA VAL A 89 1.91 -12.47 -13.36
C VAL A 89 0.82 -12.23 -14.41
N LEU A 90 0.97 -11.16 -15.21
CA LEU A 90 0.02 -10.82 -16.27
C LEU A 90 0.49 -11.33 -17.63
N ILE A 91 -0.17 -12.37 -18.07
CA ILE A 91 0.00 -12.92 -19.41
C ILE A 91 -1.34 -13.00 -20.13
N ALA A 92 -1.30 -12.93 -21.46
CA ALA A 92 -2.48 -13.12 -22.29
C ALA A 92 -2.94 -14.59 -22.22
N ASP A 93 -4.24 -14.83 -22.10
CA ASP A 93 -4.80 -16.18 -22.05
C ASP A 93 -4.54 -16.95 -23.33
N ARG A 94 -4.58 -16.25 -24.47
CA ARG A 94 -4.18 -16.78 -25.77
C ARG A 94 -2.70 -16.47 -26.04
N GLY A 95 -1.90 -17.51 -26.35
CA GLY A 95 -0.48 -17.37 -26.68
C GLY A 95 0.45 -17.21 -25.48
N LYS A 96 -0.06 -17.06 -24.27
CA LYS A 96 0.69 -17.08 -22.98
C LYS A 96 1.92 -16.16 -22.96
N LYS A 97 1.86 -15.06 -23.69
CA LYS A 97 2.91 -14.04 -23.74
C LYS A 97 2.66 -12.96 -22.69
N PRO A 98 3.71 -12.31 -22.15
CA PRO A 98 3.57 -11.14 -21.31
C PRO A 98 2.66 -10.10 -21.97
N MET A 99 1.81 -9.46 -21.17
CA MET A 99 0.95 -8.39 -21.67
C MET A 99 1.75 -7.13 -21.97
N THR A 100 1.31 -6.36 -22.95
CA THR A 100 1.81 -5.00 -23.14
C THR A 100 1.01 -4.01 -22.27
N PRO A 101 1.59 -2.83 -21.93
CA PRO A 101 0.89 -1.81 -21.15
C PRO A 101 -0.45 -1.38 -21.76
N GLU A 102 -0.53 -1.38 -23.12
CA GLU A 102 -1.75 -1.03 -23.85
C GLU A 102 -2.84 -2.10 -23.64
N ASN A 103 -2.45 -3.38 -23.65
CA ASN A 103 -3.38 -4.49 -23.40
C ASN A 103 -3.88 -4.48 -21.95
N VAL A 104 -3.01 -4.19 -20.98
CA VAL A 104 -3.42 -4.01 -19.57
C VAL A 104 -4.48 -2.91 -19.46
N SER A 105 -4.24 -1.74 -20.05
CA SER A 105 -5.20 -0.62 -20.03
C SER A 105 -6.49 -0.95 -20.78
N ARG A 106 -6.42 -1.61 -21.92
CA ARG A 106 -7.58 -2.01 -22.74
C ARG A 106 -8.48 -3.01 -22.01
N LEU A 107 -7.90 -4.03 -21.39
CA LEU A 107 -8.66 -5.04 -20.65
C LEU A 107 -9.33 -4.44 -19.41
N ALA A 108 -8.62 -3.60 -18.66
CA ALA A 108 -9.20 -2.86 -17.55
C ALA A 108 -10.40 -2.01 -18.02
N LYS A 109 -10.23 -1.26 -19.12
CA LYS A 109 -11.30 -0.41 -19.65
C LYS A 109 -12.53 -1.22 -20.07
N ILE A 110 -12.36 -2.32 -20.80
CA ILE A 110 -13.48 -3.18 -21.22
C ILE A 110 -14.27 -3.67 -19.98
N ALA A 111 -13.58 -4.11 -18.94
CA ALA A 111 -14.24 -4.59 -17.73
C ALA A 111 -14.96 -3.46 -16.99
N LEU A 112 -14.36 -2.28 -16.89
CA LEU A 112 -14.97 -1.09 -16.25
C LEU A 112 -16.17 -0.59 -17.03
N ASP A 113 -16.07 -0.49 -18.35
CA ASP A 113 -17.17 -0.06 -19.24
C ASP A 113 -18.39 -1.00 -19.15
N SER A 114 -18.18 -2.31 -18.86
CA SER A 114 -19.28 -3.28 -18.70
C SER A 114 -20.25 -2.96 -17.56
N GLU A 115 -19.82 -2.14 -16.59
CA GLU A 115 -20.63 -1.64 -15.47
C GLU A 115 -20.75 -0.10 -15.49
N GLY A 116 -20.47 0.53 -16.64
CA GLY A 116 -20.61 1.98 -16.79
C GLY A 116 -19.63 2.82 -15.97
N GLN A 117 -18.48 2.24 -15.59
CA GLN A 117 -17.48 2.93 -14.77
C GLN A 117 -16.59 3.83 -15.62
N ASP A 118 -16.75 5.15 -15.50
CA ASP A 118 -15.88 6.15 -16.17
C ASP A 118 -14.64 6.46 -15.32
N VAL A 119 -13.85 5.43 -15.01
CA VAL A 119 -12.59 5.54 -14.28
C VAL A 119 -11.46 4.82 -15.02
N SER A 120 -10.24 5.25 -14.77
CA SER A 120 -9.02 4.66 -15.31
C SER A 120 -8.24 3.89 -14.23
N LEU A 121 -7.21 3.11 -14.62
CA LEU A 121 -6.27 2.49 -13.67
C LEU A 121 -5.60 3.53 -12.74
N LYS A 122 -5.34 4.74 -13.26
CA LYS A 122 -4.81 5.85 -12.47
C LYS A 122 -5.81 6.28 -11.38
N ASP A 123 -7.10 6.33 -11.72
CA ASP A 123 -8.15 6.72 -10.77
C ASP A 123 -8.36 5.63 -9.72
N LEU A 124 -8.32 4.35 -10.10
CA LEU A 124 -8.38 3.22 -9.16
C LEU A 124 -7.23 3.27 -8.14
N ARG A 125 -5.99 3.50 -8.60
CA ARG A 125 -4.85 3.68 -7.71
C ARG A 125 -5.01 4.90 -6.81
N ARG A 126 -5.51 6.02 -7.33
CA ARG A 126 -5.78 7.23 -6.53
C ARG A 126 -6.84 6.97 -5.46
N ASP A 127 -7.92 6.27 -5.78
CA ASP A 127 -8.95 5.87 -4.82
C ASP A 127 -8.36 4.98 -3.72
N TRP A 128 -7.51 4.02 -4.08
CA TRP A 128 -6.80 3.18 -3.10
C TRP A 128 -5.92 4.03 -2.16
N ILE A 129 -5.12 4.96 -2.70
CA ILE A 129 -4.28 5.86 -1.88
C ILE A 129 -5.14 6.68 -0.92
N VAL A 130 -6.27 7.22 -1.38
CA VAL A 130 -7.21 7.98 -0.53
C VAL A 130 -7.75 7.09 0.60
N ARG A 131 -8.09 5.84 0.32
CA ARG A 131 -8.51 4.89 1.35
C ARG A 131 -7.41 4.64 2.38
N GLN A 132 -6.15 4.47 1.94
CA GLN A 132 -5.01 4.32 2.85
C GLN A 132 -4.76 5.58 3.70
N ILE A 133 -4.86 6.77 3.11
CA ILE A 133 -4.76 8.04 3.85
C ILE A 133 -5.83 8.11 4.94
N LYS A 134 -7.08 7.81 4.60
CA LYS A 134 -8.21 7.86 5.54
C LYS A 134 -8.11 6.79 6.64
N ALA A 135 -7.66 5.61 6.30
CA ALA A 135 -7.58 4.49 7.25
C ALA A 135 -6.36 4.59 8.19
N SER A 136 -5.22 5.05 7.69
CA SER A 136 -3.93 4.91 8.36
C SER A 136 -3.03 6.15 8.28
N GLY A 137 -3.53 7.23 7.70
CA GLY A 137 -2.81 8.50 7.58
C GLY A 137 -1.79 8.54 6.45
N TRP A 138 -1.20 9.72 6.29
CA TRP A 138 -0.34 10.07 5.15
C TRP A 138 0.99 9.32 5.12
N ALA A 139 1.60 9.09 6.27
CA ALA A 139 2.88 8.39 6.37
C ALA A 139 2.75 6.93 5.90
N TYR A 140 1.70 6.25 6.34
CA TYR A 140 1.41 4.89 5.88
C TYR A 140 1.11 4.85 4.39
N ALA A 141 0.23 5.74 3.90
CA ALA A 141 -0.11 5.82 2.48
C ALA A 141 1.12 6.10 1.60
N ALA A 142 2.03 6.96 2.06
CA ALA A 142 3.30 7.23 1.39
C ALA A 142 4.15 5.96 1.26
N ARG A 143 4.33 5.24 2.37
CA ARG A 143 5.11 4.00 2.42
C ARG A 143 4.56 2.94 1.45
N VAL A 144 3.26 2.63 1.53
CA VAL A 144 2.66 1.55 0.73
C VAL A 144 2.42 1.95 -0.73
N SER A 145 2.35 3.25 -1.05
CA SER A 145 2.23 3.73 -2.43
C SER A 145 3.57 3.98 -3.13
N GLY A 146 4.69 4.01 -2.39
CA GLY A 146 5.99 4.39 -2.91
C GLY A 146 6.09 5.88 -3.27
N MET A 147 5.23 6.73 -2.69
CA MET A 147 5.19 8.17 -2.97
C MET A 147 5.60 8.97 -1.75
N ALA A 148 6.43 9.99 -1.94
CA ALA A 148 6.75 10.91 -0.85
C ALA A 148 5.48 11.65 -0.36
N VAL A 149 5.39 11.91 0.95
CA VAL A 149 4.26 12.63 1.56
C VAL A 149 4.04 14.00 0.88
N GLY A 150 5.12 14.72 0.55
CA GLY A 150 5.02 15.99 -0.17
C GLY A 150 4.37 15.85 -1.55
N SER A 151 4.65 14.75 -2.26
CA SER A 151 4.01 14.46 -3.57
C SER A 151 2.53 14.12 -3.41
N LEU A 152 2.17 13.33 -2.39
CA LEU A 152 0.77 13.06 -2.07
C LEU A 152 0.01 14.35 -1.77
N ARG A 153 0.61 15.25 -0.97
CA ARG A 153 0.06 16.58 -0.68
C ARG A 153 -0.19 17.44 -1.90
N GLY A 154 0.67 17.37 -2.89
CA GLY A 154 0.49 18.11 -4.15
C GLY A 154 -0.60 17.54 -5.06
N ILE A 155 -0.91 16.26 -4.93
CA ILE A 155 -1.86 15.55 -5.82
C ILE A 155 -3.28 15.56 -5.25
N PHE A 156 -3.41 15.39 -3.92
CA PHE A 156 -4.70 15.24 -3.27
C PHE A 156 -5.19 16.54 -2.65
N PRO A 157 -6.50 16.85 -2.71
CA PRO A 157 -7.05 18.09 -2.21
C PRO A 157 -6.93 18.23 -0.68
N ALA A 158 -6.84 19.48 -0.24
CA ALA A 158 -6.67 19.83 1.17
C ALA A 158 -7.75 19.23 2.11
N ALA A 159 -8.99 19.07 1.64
CA ALA A 159 -10.07 18.48 2.42
C ALA A 159 -9.76 17.04 2.93
N LEU A 160 -8.91 16.29 2.22
CA LEU A 160 -8.46 14.98 2.69
C LEU A 160 -7.47 15.05 3.87
N TRP A 161 -6.92 16.24 4.14
CA TRP A 161 -5.98 16.44 5.24
C TRP A 161 -6.70 16.60 6.58
N GLU A 162 -7.88 17.20 6.56
CA GLU A 162 -8.67 17.50 7.76
C GLU A 162 -9.29 16.23 8.32
N ASP A 163 -9.70 15.30 7.44
CA ASP A 163 -10.35 14.03 7.81
C ASP A 163 -9.36 12.87 8.01
N ALA A 164 -8.09 13.04 7.61
CA ALA A 164 -7.10 11.98 7.79
C ALA A 164 -6.76 11.81 9.28
N PRO A 165 -6.51 10.56 9.76
CA PRO A 165 -5.98 10.36 11.09
C PRO A 165 -4.74 11.24 11.24
N GLN A 166 -4.88 12.30 12.03
CA GLN A 166 -3.75 13.17 12.35
C GLN A 166 -2.78 12.33 13.18
N PRO A 167 -1.48 12.36 12.87
CA PRO A 167 -0.53 11.93 13.87
C PRO A 167 -0.81 12.74 15.13
N ASP A 168 -0.59 12.17 16.32
CA ASP A 168 -0.64 12.91 17.56
C ASP A 168 0.26 14.14 17.42
N VAL A 169 -0.34 15.26 17.01
CA VAL A 169 0.39 16.51 16.85
C VAL A 169 0.63 17.01 18.27
N PRO A 170 1.87 17.22 18.69
CA PRO A 170 2.14 17.87 19.97
C PRO A 170 1.36 19.18 20.00
N GLN A 171 0.58 19.42 21.07
CA GLN A 171 -0.17 20.66 21.19
C GLN A 171 0.81 21.83 21.13
N THR A 172 0.49 22.83 20.30
CA THR A 172 1.26 24.08 20.22
C THR A 172 1.33 24.72 21.60
N GLY A 173 2.48 24.59 22.25
CA GLY A 173 2.73 24.98 23.66
C GLY A 173 3.67 24.02 24.37
N GLY A 174 3.96 22.87 23.76
CA GLY A 174 5.03 21.97 24.17
C GLY A 174 6.40 22.45 23.68
N ASP A 175 7.44 21.88 24.23
CA ASP A 175 8.84 22.11 23.85
C ASP A 175 9.02 22.10 22.33
N ASP A 176 9.71 23.09 21.76
CA ASP A 176 10.06 23.21 20.34
C ASP A 176 10.70 21.92 19.79
N THR A 177 11.32 21.13 20.66
CA THR A 177 11.91 19.83 20.37
C THR A 177 10.86 18.81 19.95
N GLU A 178 9.74 18.72 20.64
CA GLU A 178 8.68 17.76 20.33
C GLU A 178 8.03 18.04 18.97
N TYR A 179 7.77 19.32 18.68
CA TYR A 179 7.26 19.73 17.37
C TYR A 179 8.27 19.46 16.25
N SER A 180 9.56 19.68 16.52
CA SER A 180 10.63 19.43 15.57
C SER A 180 10.77 17.92 15.27
N LEU A 181 10.74 17.06 16.29
CA LEU A 181 10.75 15.60 16.14
C LEU A 181 9.52 15.13 15.36
N TRP A 182 8.34 15.65 15.67
CA TRP A 182 7.13 15.34 14.94
C TRP A 182 7.26 15.71 13.44
N ARG A 183 7.80 16.88 13.11
CA ARG A 183 8.06 17.29 11.72
C ARG A 183 9.00 16.34 11.01
N ILE A 184 10.11 15.97 11.65
CA ILE A 184 11.10 15.05 11.06
C ILE A 184 10.43 13.69 10.78
N VAL A 185 9.70 13.14 11.74
CA VAL A 185 8.98 11.87 11.56
C VAL A 185 7.92 11.95 10.45
N GLN A 186 7.26 13.12 10.29
CA GLN A 186 6.32 13.31 9.17
C GLN A 186 7.02 13.35 7.80
N GLN A 187 8.21 13.91 7.73
CA GLN A 187 9.01 13.99 6.50
C GLN A 187 9.67 12.65 6.16
N GLU A 188 10.18 11.96 7.17
CA GLU A 188 11.00 10.74 7.05
C GLU A 188 10.23 9.45 7.40
N GLY A 189 8.93 9.52 7.65
CA GLY A 189 8.12 8.45 8.24
C GLY A 189 8.11 7.11 7.49
N SER A 190 8.56 7.08 6.24
CA SER A 190 8.76 5.85 5.45
C SER A 190 10.21 5.39 5.38
N SER A 191 11.13 6.12 6.02
CA SER A 191 12.56 5.77 6.06
C SER A 191 12.91 5.03 7.35
N THR A 192 13.99 4.24 7.30
CA THR A 192 14.56 3.60 8.50
C THR A 192 14.94 4.65 9.57
N ALA A 193 15.41 5.82 9.14
CA ALA A 193 15.73 6.94 10.05
C ALA A 193 14.48 7.49 10.73
N GLY A 194 13.40 7.71 9.99
CA GLY A 194 12.12 8.17 10.55
C GLY A 194 11.54 7.18 11.54
N LEU A 195 11.60 5.88 11.23
CA LEU A 195 11.15 4.84 12.15
C LEU A 195 12.02 4.80 13.42
N ALA A 196 13.34 4.88 13.30
CA ALA A 196 14.24 4.91 14.45
C ALA A 196 13.96 6.13 15.36
N ILE A 197 13.79 7.31 14.77
CA ILE A 197 13.43 8.54 15.52
C ILE A 197 12.08 8.36 16.23
N TRP A 198 11.09 7.77 15.54
CA TRP A 198 9.79 7.48 16.14
C TRP A 198 9.89 6.54 17.33
N MET A 199 10.67 5.45 17.23
CA MET A 199 10.87 4.48 18.30
C MET A 199 11.58 5.12 19.51
N CYS A 200 12.62 5.92 19.27
CA CYS A 200 13.26 6.69 20.34
C CYS A 200 12.28 7.63 21.04
N TRP A 201 11.51 8.38 20.26
CA TRP A 201 10.65 9.43 20.80
C TRP A 201 9.38 8.90 21.48
N LYS A 202 8.64 8.00 20.79
CA LYS A 202 7.31 7.55 21.28
C LYS A 202 7.37 6.28 22.11
N LEU A 203 8.35 5.42 21.90
CA LEU A 203 8.53 4.20 22.67
C LEU A 203 9.65 4.32 23.71
N ALA A 204 10.32 5.47 23.79
CA ALA A 204 11.45 5.73 24.68
C ALA A 204 12.61 4.72 24.54
N MET A 205 12.72 4.07 23.38
CA MET A 205 13.77 3.08 23.11
C MET A 205 15.13 3.75 23.01
N GLN A 206 16.15 3.12 23.58
CA GLN A 206 17.53 3.57 23.44
C GLN A 206 18.06 3.26 22.04
N PRO A 207 18.96 4.09 21.48
CA PRO A 207 19.54 3.84 20.16
C PRO A 207 20.18 2.46 20.03
N GLY A 208 20.81 1.95 21.12
CA GLY A 208 21.39 0.61 21.15
C GLY A 208 20.34 -0.51 21.02
N GLU A 209 19.18 -0.34 21.63
CA GLU A 209 18.07 -1.29 21.55
C GLU A 209 17.50 -1.34 20.12
N ILE A 210 17.37 -0.17 19.49
CA ILE A 210 16.88 -0.08 18.11
C ILE A 210 17.85 -0.74 17.12
N LEU A 211 19.15 -0.52 17.30
CA LEU A 211 20.18 -1.13 16.45
C LEU A 211 20.30 -2.64 16.63
N ALA A 212 19.97 -3.15 17.81
CA ALA A 212 19.99 -4.57 18.13
C ALA A 212 18.65 -5.27 17.88
N LEU A 213 17.60 -4.53 17.56
CA LEU A 213 16.25 -5.06 17.39
C LEU A 213 16.16 -6.01 16.20
N THR A 214 15.58 -7.18 16.43
CA THR A 214 15.36 -8.21 15.43
C THR A 214 13.87 -8.51 15.26
N TRP A 215 13.47 -9.07 14.13
CA TRP A 215 12.05 -9.34 13.82
C TRP A 215 11.42 -10.38 14.75
N ASP A 216 12.18 -11.30 15.31
CA ASP A 216 11.70 -12.29 16.27
C ASP A 216 11.33 -11.69 17.64
N GLN A 217 11.81 -10.49 17.94
CA GLN A 217 11.42 -9.72 19.11
C GLN A 217 10.13 -8.92 18.93
N ILE A 218 9.64 -8.79 17.69
CA ILE A 218 8.48 -7.97 17.34
C ILE A 218 7.25 -8.86 17.17
N ASP A 219 6.32 -8.77 18.08
CA ASP A 219 5.02 -9.45 18.01
C ASP A 219 3.93 -8.48 17.51
N LEU A 220 3.70 -8.50 16.21
CA LEU A 220 2.68 -7.65 15.58
C LEU A 220 1.24 -8.04 15.96
N GLN A 221 1.02 -9.25 16.46
CA GLN A 221 -0.34 -9.67 16.87
C GLN A 221 -0.69 -9.13 18.25
N THR A 222 0.26 -9.19 19.18
CA THR A 222 0.06 -8.67 20.55
C THR A 222 0.44 -7.20 20.66
N GLY A 223 1.15 -6.63 19.70
CA GLY A 223 1.61 -5.24 19.74
C GLY A 223 2.80 -5.02 20.66
N LEU A 224 3.59 -6.04 20.94
CA LEU A 224 4.70 -5.97 21.87
C LEU A 224 6.05 -6.13 21.16
N ILE A 225 7.04 -5.38 21.63
CA ILE A 225 8.46 -5.63 21.37
C ILE A 225 9.04 -6.27 22.63
N ARG A 226 9.62 -7.46 22.51
CA ARG A 226 10.12 -8.26 23.63
C ARG A 226 11.62 -8.15 23.76
N PHE A 227 12.06 -7.65 24.89
CA PHE A 227 13.45 -7.66 25.30
C PHE A 227 13.70 -8.68 26.42
N PRO A 228 14.92 -9.10 26.68
CA PRO A 228 15.22 -10.08 27.72
C PRO A 228 14.79 -9.66 29.13
N ASP A 229 14.73 -8.36 29.38
CA ASP A 229 14.49 -7.73 30.69
C ASP A 229 13.17 -6.93 30.75
N HIS A 230 12.55 -6.60 29.62
CA HIS A 230 11.29 -5.85 29.59
C HIS A 230 10.57 -6.00 28.25
N ASP A 231 9.28 -5.65 28.23
CA ASP A 231 8.45 -5.56 27.04
C ASP A 231 8.05 -4.10 26.80
N ILE A 232 7.96 -3.71 25.52
CA ILE A 232 7.50 -2.38 25.10
C ILE A 232 6.20 -2.52 24.32
N ASP A 233 5.14 -1.84 24.74
CA ASP A 233 3.90 -1.73 23.96
C ASP A 233 4.13 -0.76 22.79
N MET A 234 4.00 -1.28 21.59
CA MET A 234 4.17 -0.51 20.36
C MET A 234 3.04 0.48 20.08
N GLY A 235 1.87 0.21 20.63
CA GLY A 235 0.65 0.91 20.25
C GLY A 235 0.27 0.71 18.77
N ALA A 236 -1.00 0.92 18.45
CA ALA A 236 -1.58 0.64 17.12
C ALA A 236 -0.89 1.40 15.97
N ARG A 237 -0.25 2.53 16.25
CA ARG A 237 0.44 3.30 15.23
C ARG A 237 1.79 2.70 14.86
N THR A 238 2.58 2.27 15.83
CA THR A 238 3.89 1.65 15.60
C THR A 238 3.71 0.31 14.88
N GLN A 239 2.70 -0.48 15.27
CA GLN A 239 2.34 -1.72 14.57
C GLN A 239 2.10 -1.52 13.07
N ARG A 240 1.56 -0.36 12.67
CA ARG A 240 1.31 -0.03 11.26
C ARG A 240 2.53 0.54 10.55
N LEU A 241 3.54 0.97 11.27
CA LEU A 241 4.79 1.51 10.71
C LEU A 241 5.85 0.41 10.53
N LEU A 242 5.80 -0.66 11.31
CA LEU A 242 6.61 -1.88 11.22
C LEU A 242 6.00 -2.89 10.25
#